data_3b96883907e2798680644aaab4256e80
#
_entry.id   3b96883907e2798680644aaab4256e80
#
_cell.length_a   1.000
_cell.length_b   1.000
_cell.length_c   1.000
_cell.angle_alpha   90.00
_cell.angle_beta   90.00
_cell.angle_gamma   90.00
#
_symmetry.space_group_name_H-M   'P 1'
#
loop_
_entity.id
_entity.type
_entity.pdbx_description
1 polymer ?
#
loop_
_entity_poly.entity_id
_entity_poly.type
_entity_poly.pdbx_seq_one_letter_code
_entity_poly.pdbx_strand_id
1 'polypeptide(L)'
;MANEIPIISRYSARRGRRDRIEVVMQILEHLSTGCSRPTRISLELGISYNMLTQVLRSLEELGLVRKDDCGYYVTRNGLMLLDAYRRFRTSLEVYGIKP
;
A
#
# COMPACT_ATOMS: atom_id res chain seq x y z
N MET A 1 2.09 -25.87 4.97
CA MET A 1 3.16 -25.92 4.89
C MET A 1 3.71 -25.69 3.59
N ALA A 2 4.16 -26.55 3.06
CA ALA A 2 4.71 -26.35 1.79
C ALA A 2 3.77 -25.65 0.87
N ASN A 3 2.51 -25.66 1.18
CA ASN A 3 1.58 -25.09 0.29
C ASN A 3 1.63 -23.63 0.18
N GLU A 4 1.88 -22.96 1.26
CA GLU A 4 1.91 -21.54 1.20
C GLU A 4 3.02 -21.01 0.40
N ILE A 5 4.14 -21.67 0.45
CA ILE A 5 5.28 -21.23 -0.29
C ILE A 5 5.01 -21.18 -1.78
N PRO A 6 4.42 -22.22 -2.37
CA PRO A 6 4.11 -22.15 -3.79
C PRO A 6 3.14 -21.05 -4.13
N ILE A 7 2.20 -20.78 -3.25
CA ILE A 7 1.26 -19.71 -3.51
C ILE A 7 1.96 -18.37 -3.53
N ILE A 8 2.84 -18.15 -2.58
CA ILE A 8 3.60 -16.92 -2.54
C ILE A 8 4.46 -16.78 -3.77
N SER A 9 5.06 -17.85 -4.20
CA SER A 9 5.88 -17.84 -5.39
C SER A 9 5.08 -17.47 -6.60
N ARG A 10 3.85 -17.94 -6.66
CA ARG A 10 3.01 -17.62 -7.78
C ARG A 10 2.73 -16.15 -7.86
N TYR A 11 2.49 -15.52 -6.73
CA TYR A 11 2.27 -14.10 -6.73
C TYR A 11 3.51 -13.36 -7.19
N SER A 12 4.66 -13.80 -6.73
CA SER A 12 5.90 -13.17 -7.13
C SER A 12 6.13 -13.32 -8.62
N ALA A 13 5.72 -14.42 -9.16
CA ALA A 13 5.94 -14.70 -10.56
C ALA A 13 5.08 -13.86 -11.46
N ARG A 14 4.04 -13.25 -10.91
CA ARG A 14 3.23 -12.38 -11.73
C ARG A 14 3.90 -11.07 -11.84
N ARG A 15 5.01 -11.06 -12.43
CA ARG A 15 5.77 -9.95 -12.52
C ARG A 15 5.11 -8.76 -12.98
N GLY A 16 5.50 -7.63 -12.53
CA GLY A 16 4.93 -6.38 -12.91
C GLY A 16 3.61 -6.07 -12.22
N ARG A 17 3.02 -7.08 -11.57
CA ARG A 17 1.80 -6.87 -10.86
C ARG A 17 2.06 -6.73 -9.41
N ARG A 18 1.54 -5.70 -8.79
CA ARG A 18 1.57 -5.56 -7.35
C ARG A 18 0.31 -6.16 -6.80
N ASP A 19 0.39 -6.83 -5.66
CA ASP A 19 -0.83 -7.29 -5.06
C ASP A 19 -1.48 -6.10 -4.36
N ARG A 20 -2.71 -6.28 -3.94
CA ARG A 20 -3.51 -5.19 -3.40
C ARG A 20 -2.89 -4.62 -2.13
N ILE A 21 -2.35 -5.47 -1.29
CA ILE A 21 -1.75 -5.02 -0.05
C ILE A 21 -0.55 -4.13 -0.32
N GLU A 22 0.27 -4.52 -1.28
CA GLU A 22 1.44 -3.74 -1.62
C GLU A 22 1.05 -2.37 -2.14
N VAL A 23 0.02 -2.31 -2.97
CA VAL A 23 -0.46 -1.05 -3.50
C VAL A 23 -0.94 -0.15 -2.37
N VAL A 24 -1.73 -0.71 -1.45
CA VAL A 24 -2.24 0.05 -0.32
C VAL A 24 -1.10 0.60 0.51
N MET A 25 -0.11 -0.22 0.81
CA MET A 25 1.00 0.22 1.64
C MET A 25 1.84 1.29 0.95
N GLN A 26 2.03 1.17 -0.35
CA GLN A 26 2.75 2.19 -1.10
C GLN A 26 2.03 3.52 -1.08
N ILE A 27 0.71 3.49 -1.19
CA ILE A 27 -0.08 4.71 -1.12
C ILE A 27 0.02 5.35 0.26
N LEU A 28 -0.14 4.54 1.31
CA LEU A 28 -0.07 5.07 2.67
C LEU A 28 1.32 5.64 2.95
N GLU A 29 2.35 4.96 2.48
CA GLU A 29 3.70 5.44 2.69
C GLU A 29 3.94 6.75 1.95
N HIS A 30 3.47 6.85 0.73
CA HIS A 30 3.59 8.07 -0.04
C HIS A 30 2.89 9.22 0.68
N LEU A 31 1.69 8.96 1.18
CA LEU A 31 0.91 10.00 1.85
C LEU A 31 1.45 10.33 3.24
N SER A 32 2.30 9.46 3.80
CA SER A 32 2.88 9.76 5.11
C SER A 32 3.87 10.91 5.03
N THR A 33 4.32 11.27 3.83
CA THR A 33 5.23 12.38 3.66
C THR A 33 4.51 13.70 3.38
N GLY A 34 3.20 13.65 3.20
CA GLY A 34 2.42 14.85 2.95
C GLY A 34 1.25 14.55 2.06
N CYS A 35 0.34 15.50 1.94
CA CYS A 35 -0.84 15.30 1.11
C CYS A 35 -0.44 15.31 -0.37
N SER A 36 -1.27 14.66 -1.18
CA SER A 36 -0.97 14.54 -2.59
C SER A 36 -2.24 14.32 -3.38
N ARG A 37 -2.28 14.83 -4.59
CA ARG A 37 -3.42 14.64 -5.46
C ARG A 37 -3.28 13.35 -6.24
N PRO A 38 -4.41 12.76 -6.65
CA PRO A 38 -4.36 11.46 -7.32
C PRO A 38 -3.47 11.41 -8.56
N THR A 39 -3.45 12.47 -9.35
CA THR A 39 -2.60 12.48 -10.53
C THR A 39 -1.14 12.33 -10.15
N ARG A 40 -0.73 13.01 -9.11
CA ARG A 40 0.64 12.95 -8.68
C ARG A 40 0.97 11.58 -8.08
N ILE A 41 0.07 11.04 -7.29
CA ILE A 41 0.28 9.70 -6.72
C ILE A 41 0.41 8.68 -7.84
N SER A 42 -0.46 8.78 -8.84
CA SER A 42 -0.44 7.86 -9.96
C SER A 42 0.90 7.92 -10.69
N LEU A 43 1.38 9.11 -10.93
CA LEU A 43 2.65 9.29 -11.62
C LEU A 43 3.82 8.77 -10.81
N GLU A 44 3.88 9.11 -9.55
CA GLU A 44 5.04 8.77 -8.74
C GLU A 44 5.09 7.30 -8.37
N LEU A 45 3.94 6.67 -8.20
CA LEU A 45 3.92 5.27 -7.84
C LEU A 45 3.79 4.34 -9.04
N GLY A 46 3.54 4.90 -10.21
CA GLY A 46 3.38 4.06 -11.41
C GLY A 46 2.14 3.20 -11.34
N ILE A 47 1.06 3.73 -10.78
CA ILE A 47 -0.21 3.02 -10.67
C ILE A 47 -1.20 3.70 -11.60
N SER A 48 -1.99 2.94 -12.33
CA SER A 48 -2.96 3.54 -13.22
C SER A 48 -3.93 4.41 -12.42
N TYR A 49 -4.33 5.54 -13.01
CA TYR A 49 -5.21 6.47 -12.34
C TYR A 49 -6.51 5.81 -11.93
N ASN A 50 -7.02 4.95 -12.80
CA ASN A 50 -8.26 4.27 -12.56
C ASN A 50 -8.18 3.34 -11.35
N MET A 51 -7.13 2.56 -11.28
CA MET A 51 -6.92 1.68 -10.14
C MET A 51 -6.69 2.49 -8.88
N LEU A 52 -5.89 3.55 -8.98
CA LEU A 52 -5.56 4.37 -7.83
C LEU A 52 -6.81 4.99 -7.22
N THR A 53 -7.68 5.55 -8.07
CA THR A 53 -8.86 6.22 -7.53
C THR A 53 -9.80 5.22 -6.86
N GLN A 54 -9.87 4.00 -7.36
CA GLN A 54 -10.67 2.98 -6.71
C GLN A 54 -10.11 2.61 -5.35
N VAL A 55 -8.80 2.46 -5.27
CA VAL A 55 -8.17 2.11 -4.00
C VAL A 55 -8.31 3.26 -3.01
N LEU A 56 -8.09 4.49 -3.46
CA LEU A 56 -8.23 5.65 -2.57
C LEU A 56 -9.64 5.75 -2.00
N ARG A 57 -10.64 5.48 -2.84
CA ARG A 57 -12.01 5.53 -2.36
C ARG A 57 -12.25 4.50 -1.27
N SER A 58 -11.73 3.29 -1.46
CA SER A 58 -11.86 2.25 -0.45
C SER A 58 -11.14 2.65 0.84
N LEU A 59 -9.94 3.21 0.72
CA LEU A 59 -9.19 3.63 1.89
C LEU A 59 -9.90 4.75 2.63
N GLU A 60 -10.56 5.63 1.90
CA GLU A 60 -11.31 6.71 2.51
C GLU A 60 -12.50 6.16 3.28
N GLU A 61 -13.20 5.19 2.71
CA GLU A 61 -14.31 4.56 3.38
C GLU A 61 -13.89 3.86 4.66
N LEU A 62 -12.68 3.33 4.67
CA LEU A 62 -12.15 2.66 5.85
C LEU A 62 -11.56 3.64 6.87
N GLY A 63 -11.51 4.90 6.53
CA GLY A 63 -10.96 5.90 7.44
C GLY A 63 -9.45 5.94 7.50
N LEU A 64 -8.79 5.37 6.50
CA LEU A 64 -7.34 5.33 6.48
C LEU A 64 -6.72 6.53 5.77
N VAL A 65 -7.49 7.16 4.89
CA VAL A 65 -7.09 8.41 4.25
C VAL A 65 -8.27 9.34 4.24
N ARG A 66 -8.01 10.63 4.06
CA ARG A 66 -9.03 11.64 3.90
C ARG A 66 -8.62 12.60 2.80
N LYS A 67 -9.57 13.40 2.37
CA LYS A 67 -9.35 14.32 1.28
C LYS A 67 -9.69 15.73 1.71
N ASP A 68 -8.86 16.68 1.35
CA ASP A 68 -9.15 18.10 1.57
C ASP A 68 -8.63 18.88 0.38
N ASP A 69 -8.44 20.19 0.54
CA ASP A 69 -8.02 21.05 -0.58
C ASP A 69 -6.65 20.68 -1.10
N CYS A 70 -5.82 20.13 -0.26
CA CYS A 70 -4.45 19.78 -0.61
C CYS A 70 -4.40 18.48 -1.41
N GLY A 71 -5.42 17.66 -1.30
CA GLY A 71 -5.45 16.34 -1.91
C GLY A 71 -5.76 15.31 -0.84
N TYR A 72 -5.28 14.09 -1.06
CA TYR A 72 -5.46 13.04 -0.07
C TYR A 72 -4.34 13.10 0.96
N TYR A 73 -4.66 12.76 2.19
CA TYR A 73 -3.67 12.64 3.23
C TYR A 73 -4.00 11.43 4.10
N VAL A 74 -2.97 10.88 4.75
CA VAL A 74 -3.15 9.69 5.57
C VAL A 74 -3.65 10.12 6.94
N THR A 75 -4.59 9.33 7.49
CA THR A 75 -5.13 9.59 8.81
C THR A 75 -4.25 8.90 9.85
N ARG A 76 -4.58 9.16 11.11
CA ARG A 76 -3.91 8.47 12.21
C ARG A 76 -4.05 6.97 12.07
N ASN A 77 -5.26 6.49 11.73
CA ASN A 77 -5.48 5.07 11.55
C ASN A 77 -4.65 4.52 10.39
N GLY A 78 -4.51 5.30 9.33
CA GLY A 78 -3.67 4.90 8.22
C GLY A 78 -2.22 4.78 8.61
N LEU A 79 -1.73 5.73 9.44
CA LEU A 79 -0.36 5.65 9.91
C LEU A 79 -0.14 4.45 10.82
N MET A 80 -1.14 4.14 11.65
CA MET A 80 -1.04 2.98 12.52
C MET A 80 -0.97 1.69 11.73
N LEU A 81 -1.76 1.61 10.69
CA LEU A 81 -1.74 0.43 9.84
C LEU A 81 -0.39 0.30 9.13
N LEU A 82 0.12 1.41 8.62
CA LEU A 82 1.41 1.42 7.94
C LEU A 82 2.52 0.97 8.89
N ASP A 83 2.48 1.47 10.11
CA ASP A 83 3.48 1.11 11.11
C ASP A 83 3.40 -0.37 11.46
N ALA A 84 2.20 -0.90 11.59
CA ALA A 84 2.03 -2.32 11.87
C ALA A 84 2.57 -3.18 10.73
N TYR A 85 2.36 -2.74 9.50
CA TYR A 85 2.86 -3.47 8.34
C TYR A 85 4.39 -3.45 8.32
N ARG A 86 5.00 -2.31 8.62
CA ARG A 86 6.45 -2.20 8.65
C ARG A 86 7.05 -3.11 9.71
N ARG A 87 6.41 -3.17 10.86
CA ARG A 87 6.90 -4.04 11.93
C ARG A 87 6.77 -5.50 11.56
N PHE A 88 5.69 -5.85 10.88
CA PHE A 88 5.50 -7.20 10.41
C PHE A 88 6.61 -7.59 9.44
N ARG A 89 6.92 -6.71 8.50
CA ARG A 89 7.98 -6.98 7.55
C ARG A 89 9.33 -7.15 8.22
N THR A 90 9.63 -6.29 9.17
CA THR A 90 10.87 -6.40 9.91
C THR A 90 10.94 -7.72 10.66
N SER A 91 9.83 -8.15 11.24
CA SER A 91 9.77 -9.42 11.93
C SER A 91 10.07 -10.58 10.98
N LEU A 92 9.56 -10.51 9.77
CA LEU A 92 9.84 -11.55 8.79
C LEU A 92 11.33 -11.60 8.46
N GLU A 93 11.96 -10.44 8.37
CA GLU A 93 13.37 -10.38 8.03
C GLU A 93 14.25 -11.02 9.09
N VAL A 94 13.81 -10.98 10.34
CA VAL A 94 14.54 -11.61 11.41
C VAL A 94 14.68 -13.10 11.13
N TYR A 95 13.69 -13.68 10.48
CA TYR A 95 13.73 -15.10 10.14
C TYR A 95 14.23 -15.35 8.73
N GLY A 96 14.73 -14.31 8.08
CA GLY A 96 15.24 -14.47 6.72
C GLY A 96 14.16 -14.55 5.66
N ILE A 97 12.94 -14.20 5.99
CA ILE A 97 11.84 -14.21 5.03
C ILE A 97 11.72 -12.84 4.41
N LYS A 98 11.89 -12.77 3.10
CA LYS A 98 11.78 -11.49 2.42
C LYS A 98 10.44 -11.34 1.77
N PRO A 99 9.85 -10.16 1.91
CA PRO A 99 8.53 -9.92 1.32
C PRO A 99 8.55 -9.90 -0.19
#